data_139e5da2e5d5eb18f4a7a34b0cf2b1fb
#
_entry.id   139e5da2e5d5eb18f4a7a34b0cf2b1fb
#
_cell.length_a   1.000
_cell.length_b   1.000
_cell.length_c   1.000
_cell.angle_alpha   90.00
_cell.angle_beta   90.00
_cell.angle_gamma   90.00
#
_symmetry.space_group_name_H-M   'P 1'
#
loop_
_entity.id
_entity.type
_entity.pdbx_description
1 polymer ?
#
loop_
_entity_poly.entity_id
_entity_poly.type
_entity_poly.pdbx_seq_one_letter_code
_entity_poly.pdbx_strand_id
1 'polypeptide(L)'
;LTTLTGCGQAKEADGALEPVTLNEVAHSIFYAPQYAAIELGYFKDEGIALTLVNGAGADKVMTALISGEAQIGFMGSESSIYAYNEGNSDYAVNFAQLTQRAGNFLVSRKPIDNFSWDMLKGTTILGGRAGGMPEMVLEYILKNNGIDISTDLEIVQNIDFGLTGGAFAGGQGDFTVEFEPHATALEKEGTGYVVASLGVDSGYVPYTAYSAKKSYINKNPEIIQGFTNALQRGMEYVNSHSSEDIAKVIAPQFPDTDADTIAVIVERYKSQDTWKNDLVFSKESFTLLQ
;
A
#
# COMPACT_ATOMS: atom_id res chain seq x y z
N LEU A 1 -48.31 2.86 -42.27
CA LEU A 1 -47.13 2.14 -41.67
C LEU A 1 -45.99 3.13 -41.54
N THR A 2 -45.84 3.68 -40.35
CA THR A 2 -44.74 4.61 -39.99
C THR A 2 -43.86 3.89 -39.01
N THR A 3 -42.66 3.55 -39.44
CA THR A 3 -41.62 2.98 -38.59
C THR A 3 -40.88 4.11 -37.85
N LEU A 4 -41.04 4.20 -36.53
CA LEU A 4 -40.20 5.03 -35.67
C LEU A 4 -38.90 4.28 -35.35
N THR A 5 -37.80 4.77 -35.94
CA THR A 5 -36.47 4.37 -35.58
C THR A 5 -36.01 5.25 -34.41
N GLY A 6 -36.01 4.69 -33.21
CA GLY A 6 -35.45 5.35 -32.05
C GLY A 6 -33.92 5.21 -32.06
N CYS A 7 -33.23 6.29 -32.44
CA CYS A 7 -31.79 6.42 -32.16
C CYS A 7 -31.62 6.73 -30.67
N GLY A 8 -31.15 5.76 -29.93
CA GLY A 8 -30.58 6.00 -28.62
C GLY A 8 -29.27 6.78 -28.76
N GLN A 9 -29.30 8.09 -28.55
CA GLN A 9 -28.12 8.90 -28.36
C GLN A 9 -27.48 8.51 -27.02
N ALA A 10 -26.29 7.89 -27.09
CA ALA A 10 -25.40 7.86 -25.96
C ALA A 10 -25.13 9.34 -25.60
N LYS A 11 -25.51 9.76 -24.39
CA LYS A 11 -25.05 11.02 -23.82
C LYS A 11 -23.54 10.95 -23.67
N GLU A 12 -22.79 11.58 -24.56
CA GLU A 12 -21.46 12.07 -24.23
C GLU A 12 -21.62 13.06 -23.08
N ALA A 13 -21.20 12.66 -21.91
CA ALA A 13 -21.09 13.55 -20.77
C ALA A 13 -19.86 14.44 -21.01
N ASP A 14 -20.07 15.59 -21.65
CA ASP A 14 -19.10 16.68 -21.70
C ASP A 14 -19.13 17.43 -20.35
N GLY A 15 -18.94 16.67 -19.27
CA GLY A 15 -18.75 17.18 -17.91
C GLY A 15 -17.27 17.29 -17.62
N ALA A 16 -16.83 18.47 -17.17
CA ALA A 16 -15.47 18.63 -16.66
C ALA A 16 -15.20 17.60 -15.56
N LEU A 17 -14.05 16.90 -15.66
CA LEU A 17 -13.64 15.93 -14.63
C LEU A 17 -13.40 16.65 -13.30
N GLU A 18 -13.83 16.04 -12.22
CA GLU A 18 -13.61 16.57 -10.87
C GLU A 18 -12.16 16.32 -10.43
N PRO A 19 -11.38 17.34 -10.08
CA PRO A 19 -10.01 17.16 -9.63
C PRO A 19 -9.95 16.54 -8.25
N VAL A 20 -9.24 15.44 -8.10
CA VAL A 20 -8.99 14.75 -6.83
C VAL A 20 -7.51 14.48 -6.67
N THR A 21 -6.92 14.95 -5.59
CA THR A 21 -5.55 14.62 -5.20
C THR A 21 -5.58 13.43 -4.24
N LEU A 22 -4.92 12.35 -4.65
CA LEU A 22 -4.61 11.18 -3.85
C LEU A 22 -3.16 11.27 -3.38
N ASN A 23 -2.94 11.30 -2.07
CA ASN A 23 -1.61 11.24 -1.48
C ASN A 23 -1.36 9.84 -0.94
N GLU A 24 -0.36 9.14 -1.51
CA GLU A 24 0.01 7.78 -1.11
C GLU A 24 1.23 7.76 -0.21
N VAL A 25 1.26 6.81 0.73
CA VAL A 25 2.33 6.67 1.73
C VAL A 25 3.68 6.29 1.13
N ALA A 26 3.66 5.53 0.05
CA ALA A 26 4.81 5.06 -0.70
C ALA A 26 4.40 4.73 -2.14
N HIS A 27 5.34 4.86 -3.07
CA HIS A 27 5.17 4.43 -4.45
C HIS A 27 5.71 3.00 -4.59
N SER A 28 4.84 1.99 -4.58
CA SER A 28 5.23 0.59 -4.48
C SER A 28 4.33 -0.32 -5.30
N ILE A 29 4.90 -1.33 -5.95
CA ILE A 29 4.16 -2.39 -6.66
C ILE A 29 3.17 -3.12 -5.72
N PHE A 30 3.36 -3.00 -4.42
CA PHE A 30 2.41 -3.42 -3.39
C PHE A 30 0.98 -2.87 -3.60
N TYR A 31 0.86 -1.76 -4.31
CA TYR A 31 -0.41 -1.09 -4.61
C TYR A 31 -0.85 -1.28 -6.07
N ALA A 32 -0.44 -2.37 -6.71
CA ALA A 32 -0.73 -2.66 -8.12
C ALA A 32 -2.20 -2.43 -8.55
N PRO A 33 -3.23 -2.78 -7.74
CA PRO A 33 -4.62 -2.48 -8.13
C PRO A 33 -4.91 -0.99 -8.31
N GLN A 34 -4.31 -0.11 -7.49
CA GLN A 34 -4.43 1.35 -7.62
C GLN A 34 -3.84 1.81 -8.94
N TYR A 35 -2.64 1.34 -9.28
CA TYR A 35 -1.98 1.73 -10.53
C TYR A 35 -2.67 1.16 -11.76
N ALA A 36 -3.21 -0.05 -11.67
CA ALA A 36 -4.05 -0.61 -12.73
C ALA A 36 -5.29 0.27 -12.99
N ALA A 37 -5.94 0.74 -11.93
CA ALA A 37 -7.08 1.64 -12.06
C ALA A 37 -6.70 2.99 -12.70
N ILE A 38 -5.51 3.51 -12.40
CA ILE A 38 -4.97 4.74 -13.00
C ILE A 38 -4.68 4.53 -14.48
N GLU A 39 -3.87 3.54 -14.82
CA GLU A 39 -3.37 3.31 -16.19
C GLU A 39 -4.48 2.87 -17.16
N LEU A 40 -5.48 2.14 -16.66
CA LEU A 40 -6.66 1.73 -17.44
C LEU A 40 -7.73 2.83 -17.53
N GLY A 41 -7.51 3.99 -16.91
CA GLY A 41 -8.40 5.15 -17.01
C GLY A 41 -9.70 5.01 -16.19
N TYR A 42 -9.78 4.11 -15.24
CA TYR A 42 -11.02 3.84 -14.49
C TYR A 42 -11.48 5.03 -13.66
N PHE A 43 -10.56 5.83 -13.11
CA PHE A 43 -10.91 7.09 -12.43
C PHE A 43 -11.54 8.10 -13.38
N LYS A 44 -11.01 8.20 -14.60
CA LYS A 44 -11.56 9.09 -15.62
C LYS A 44 -12.96 8.66 -16.04
N ASP A 45 -13.20 7.35 -16.14
CA ASP A 45 -14.54 6.81 -16.45
C ASP A 45 -15.57 7.19 -15.38
N GLU A 46 -15.13 7.34 -14.12
CA GLU A 46 -15.96 7.80 -12.99
C GLU A 46 -16.00 9.34 -12.85
N GLY A 47 -15.53 10.07 -13.85
CA GLY A 47 -15.54 11.52 -13.85
C GLY A 47 -14.49 12.19 -12.99
N ILE A 48 -13.42 11.48 -12.61
CA ILE A 48 -12.35 11.96 -11.71
C ILE A 48 -11.08 12.24 -12.50
N ALA A 49 -10.55 13.47 -12.38
CA ALA A 49 -9.19 13.82 -12.77
C ALA A 49 -8.25 13.60 -11.59
N LEU A 50 -7.67 12.39 -11.52
CA LEU A 50 -6.81 12.00 -10.40
C LEU A 50 -5.41 12.60 -10.53
N THR A 51 -4.91 13.22 -9.46
CA THR A 51 -3.51 13.59 -9.28
C THR A 51 -2.93 12.72 -8.18
N LEU A 52 -1.91 11.93 -8.49
CA LEU A 52 -1.20 11.09 -7.53
C LEU A 52 0.01 11.82 -6.98
N VAL A 53 0.16 11.85 -5.66
CA VAL A 53 1.29 12.46 -4.95
C VAL A 53 1.86 11.42 -3.97
N ASN A 54 3.18 11.20 -4.02
CA ASN A 54 3.87 10.36 -3.03
C ASN A 54 4.26 11.22 -1.81
N GLY A 55 3.60 10.97 -0.68
CA GLY A 55 3.88 11.66 0.59
C GLY A 55 5.13 11.17 1.30
N ALA A 56 5.61 9.98 0.96
CA ALA A 56 6.79 9.34 1.57
C ALA A 56 6.71 9.28 3.11
N GLY A 57 5.59 8.81 3.62
CA GLY A 57 5.34 8.60 5.06
C GLY A 57 3.90 8.88 5.47
N ALA A 58 3.36 8.08 6.37
CA ALA A 58 1.96 8.18 6.79
C ALA A 58 1.62 9.48 7.51
N ASP A 59 2.55 10.02 8.28
CA ASP A 59 2.45 11.33 8.95
C ASP A 59 2.31 12.49 7.93
N LYS A 60 3.08 12.43 6.84
CA LYS A 60 3.02 13.43 5.77
C LYS A 60 1.71 13.32 4.98
N VAL A 61 1.27 12.08 4.69
CA VAL A 61 -0.02 11.83 4.04
C VAL A 61 -1.17 12.34 4.91
N MET A 62 -1.17 12.04 6.21
CA MET A 62 -2.19 12.52 7.13
C MET A 62 -2.18 14.04 7.24
N THR A 63 -1.01 14.67 7.28
CA THR A 63 -0.89 16.14 7.27
C THR A 63 -1.51 16.75 6.02
N ALA A 64 -1.21 16.22 4.82
CA ALA A 64 -1.79 16.68 3.57
C ALA A 64 -3.31 16.51 3.54
N LEU A 65 -3.82 15.41 4.11
CA LEU A 65 -5.25 15.14 4.21
C LEU A 65 -5.95 16.15 5.15
N ILE A 66 -5.42 16.36 6.33
CA ILE A 66 -6.02 17.26 7.34
C ILE A 66 -5.93 18.72 6.88
N SER A 67 -4.83 19.15 6.27
CA SER A 67 -4.67 20.50 5.72
C SER A 67 -5.58 20.78 4.51
N GLY A 68 -6.04 19.72 3.82
CA GLY A 68 -6.85 19.83 2.61
C GLY A 68 -6.03 19.94 1.31
N GLU A 69 -4.71 19.76 1.37
CA GLU A 69 -3.85 19.65 0.19
C GLU A 69 -4.17 18.39 -0.62
N ALA A 70 -4.60 17.32 0.06
CA ALA A 70 -5.13 16.11 -0.57
C ALA A 70 -6.58 15.88 -0.12
N GLN A 71 -7.43 15.40 -1.04
CA GLN A 71 -8.80 15.02 -0.74
C GLN A 71 -8.85 13.60 -0.18
N ILE A 72 -7.95 12.74 -0.63
CA ILE A 72 -7.86 11.33 -0.24
C ILE A 72 -6.42 11.03 0.16
N GLY A 73 -6.25 10.38 1.31
CA GLY A 73 -4.98 9.83 1.77
C GLY A 73 -5.01 8.30 1.67
N PHE A 74 -3.89 7.71 1.27
CA PHE A 74 -3.70 6.26 1.22
C PHE A 74 -2.49 5.87 2.06
N MET A 75 -2.74 5.19 3.17
CA MET A 75 -1.72 4.90 4.17
C MET A 75 -2.14 3.74 5.08
N GLY A 76 -1.29 3.37 6.00
CA GLY A 76 -1.64 2.42 7.06
C GLY A 76 -2.90 2.87 7.81
N SER A 77 -3.82 1.93 8.02
CA SER A 77 -5.13 2.23 8.60
C SER A 77 -5.05 2.70 10.06
N GLU A 78 -3.95 2.42 10.77
CA GLU A 78 -3.67 2.88 12.14
C GLU A 78 -3.59 4.41 12.24
N SER A 79 -3.17 5.08 11.16
CA SER A 79 -3.00 6.55 11.14
C SER A 79 -4.29 7.29 11.44
N SER A 80 -5.45 6.73 11.08
CA SER A 80 -6.76 7.30 11.41
C SER A 80 -7.04 7.27 12.92
N ILE A 81 -6.53 6.26 13.63
CA ILE A 81 -6.67 6.14 15.09
C ILE A 81 -5.85 7.25 15.77
N TYR A 82 -4.60 7.42 15.35
CA TYR A 82 -3.74 8.46 15.90
C TYR A 82 -4.34 9.85 15.70
N ALA A 83 -4.76 10.18 14.48
CA ALA A 83 -5.37 11.47 14.16
C ALA A 83 -6.69 11.72 14.92
N TYR A 84 -7.49 10.68 15.13
CA TYR A 84 -8.71 10.77 15.93
C TYR A 84 -8.40 11.08 17.40
N ASN A 85 -7.38 10.42 17.97
CA ASN A 85 -7.00 10.61 19.37
C ASN A 85 -6.38 11.99 19.64
N GLU A 86 -5.87 12.68 18.62
CA GLU A 86 -5.42 14.08 18.71
C GLU A 86 -6.58 15.08 18.85
N GLY A 87 -7.84 14.62 18.75
CA GLY A 87 -9.04 15.41 19.04
C GLY A 87 -9.51 16.28 17.88
N ASN A 88 -9.10 16.03 16.65
CA ASN A 88 -9.61 16.76 15.48
C ASN A 88 -11.10 16.40 15.26
N SER A 89 -11.98 17.39 15.25
CA SER A 89 -13.42 17.19 15.04
C SER A 89 -13.78 16.75 13.61
N ASP A 90 -12.95 17.13 12.61
CA ASP A 90 -13.06 16.72 11.22
C ASP A 90 -12.01 15.64 10.91
N TYR A 91 -12.12 14.54 11.61
CA TYR A 91 -11.18 13.42 11.56
C TYR A 91 -11.20 12.67 10.24
N ALA A 92 -10.12 11.96 9.96
CA ALA A 92 -10.01 11.06 8.83
C ALA A 92 -10.82 9.78 9.06
N VAL A 93 -11.57 9.36 8.04
CA VAL A 93 -12.37 8.12 8.04
C VAL A 93 -11.83 7.20 6.97
N ASN A 94 -11.46 5.98 7.35
CA ASN A 94 -11.13 4.92 6.40
C ASN A 94 -12.40 4.46 5.69
N PHE A 95 -12.46 4.57 4.37
CA PHE A 95 -13.66 4.22 3.60
C PHE A 95 -13.45 3.04 2.63
N ALA A 96 -12.21 2.66 2.37
CA ALA A 96 -11.89 1.52 1.51
C ALA A 96 -10.55 0.89 1.94
N GLN A 97 -10.45 -0.43 1.91
CA GLN A 97 -9.25 -1.19 2.24
C GLN A 97 -8.70 -1.88 0.98
N LEU A 98 -7.41 -1.66 0.65
CA LEU A 98 -6.79 -2.27 -0.51
C LEU A 98 -6.06 -3.57 -0.18
N THR A 99 -5.23 -3.55 0.85
CA THR A 99 -4.36 -4.67 1.22
C THR A 99 -4.79 -5.30 2.53
N GLN A 100 -4.68 -6.63 2.59
CA GLN A 100 -5.07 -7.42 3.76
C GLN A 100 -3.92 -8.20 4.39
N ARG A 101 -2.70 -8.00 3.89
CA ARG A 101 -1.45 -8.54 4.43
C ARG A 101 -0.37 -7.47 4.33
N ALA A 102 0.68 -7.60 5.15
CA ALA A 102 1.85 -6.75 5.01
C ALA A 102 2.53 -6.98 3.64
N GLY A 103 3.03 -5.91 3.05
CA GLY A 103 3.68 -5.93 1.73
C GLY A 103 5.19 -5.91 1.79
N ASN A 104 5.77 -5.98 2.98
CA ASN A 104 7.20 -5.91 3.19
C ASN A 104 7.82 -7.28 3.46
N PHE A 105 9.11 -7.35 3.16
CA PHE A 105 9.93 -8.55 3.26
C PHE A 105 11.11 -8.29 4.19
N LEU A 106 11.53 -9.32 4.91
CA LEU A 106 12.77 -9.30 5.65
C LEU A 106 13.91 -9.69 4.71
N VAL A 107 14.88 -8.80 4.59
CA VAL A 107 16.06 -8.98 3.74
C VAL A 107 17.29 -9.14 4.62
N SER A 108 18.01 -10.23 4.42
CA SER A 108 19.26 -10.52 5.12
C SER A 108 20.48 -10.08 4.30
N ARG A 109 21.55 -9.69 4.97
CA ARG A 109 22.83 -9.38 4.31
C ARG A 109 23.53 -10.59 3.72
N LYS A 110 23.23 -11.77 4.23
CA LYS A 110 23.81 -13.06 3.80
C LYS A 110 22.72 -14.04 3.43
N PRO A 111 22.96 -14.97 2.50
CA PRO A 111 22.02 -16.03 2.24
C PRO A 111 21.80 -16.85 3.51
N ILE A 112 20.53 -17.17 3.79
CA ILE A 112 20.15 -18.02 4.92
C ILE A 112 19.25 -19.13 4.40
N ASP A 113 19.73 -20.36 4.52
CA ASP A 113 18.91 -21.54 4.28
C ASP A 113 18.07 -21.83 5.55
N ASN A 114 16.78 -22.06 5.37
CA ASN A 114 15.85 -22.36 6.46
C ASN A 114 15.82 -21.29 7.56
N PHE A 115 15.49 -20.05 7.15
CA PHE A 115 15.33 -18.93 8.08
C PHE A 115 14.31 -19.25 9.21
N SER A 116 14.63 -18.82 10.42
CA SER A 116 13.72 -18.75 11.54
C SER A 116 13.86 -17.42 12.27
N TRP A 117 12.78 -16.92 12.86
CA TRP A 117 12.79 -15.61 13.54
C TRP A 117 13.77 -15.54 14.70
N ASP A 118 14.07 -16.66 15.39
CA ASP A 118 15.08 -16.71 16.44
C ASP A 118 16.50 -16.31 15.99
N MET A 119 16.78 -16.40 14.68
CA MET A 119 18.07 -15.98 14.11
C MET A 119 18.29 -14.46 14.19
N LEU A 120 17.24 -13.70 14.48
CA LEU A 120 17.33 -12.24 14.64
C LEU A 120 17.89 -11.82 16.00
N LYS A 121 17.97 -12.72 16.98
CA LYS A 121 18.53 -12.40 18.30
C LYS A 121 19.98 -12.00 18.20
N GLY A 122 20.34 -10.90 18.83
CA GLY A 122 21.69 -10.33 18.81
C GLY A 122 22.03 -9.55 17.53
N THR A 123 21.05 -9.27 16.66
CA THR A 123 21.25 -8.55 15.39
C THR A 123 20.64 -7.15 15.40
N THR A 124 21.01 -6.36 14.40
CA THR A 124 20.44 -5.03 14.13
C THR A 124 19.56 -5.09 12.88
N ILE A 125 18.31 -4.64 12.98
CA ILE A 125 17.33 -4.61 11.90
C ILE A 125 16.99 -3.15 11.57
N LEU A 126 17.03 -2.79 10.29
CA LEU A 126 16.45 -1.53 9.82
C LEU A 126 14.93 -1.73 9.68
N GLY A 127 14.17 -1.34 10.70
CA GLY A 127 12.76 -1.71 10.86
C GLY A 127 11.77 -0.69 10.35
N GLY A 128 12.24 0.49 9.92
CA GLY A 128 11.38 1.60 9.55
C GLY A 128 10.95 2.46 10.75
N ARG A 129 10.07 3.41 10.52
CA ARG A 129 9.67 4.41 11.53
C ARG A 129 8.83 3.79 12.65
N ALA A 130 9.17 4.13 13.89
CA ALA A 130 8.43 3.68 15.09
C ALA A 130 6.94 4.04 15.00
N GLY A 131 6.07 3.07 15.32
CA GLY A 131 4.62 3.21 15.32
C GLY A 131 3.97 3.27 13.94
N GLY A 132 4.73 3.10 12.87
CA GLY A 132 4.16 2.88 11.54
C GLY A 132 3.77 1.42 11.33
N MET A 133 2.80 1.16 10.45
CA MET A 133 2.31 -0.20 10.19
C MET A 133 3.44 -1.22 9.89
N PRO A 134 4.47 -0.91 9.07
CA PRO A 134 5.55 -1.85 8.79
C PRO A 134 6.29 -2.30 10.05
N GLU A 135 6.61 -1.36 10.92
CA GLU A 135 7.36 -1.62 12.16
C GLU A 135 6.48 -2.34 13.19
N MET A 136 5.22 -1.92 13.35
CA MET A 136 4.27 -2.58 14.25
C MET A 136 4.05 -4.06 13.86
N VAL A 137 3.97 -4.37 12.57
CA VAL A 137 3.83 -5.75 12.09
C VAL A 137 5.10 -6.56 12.39
N LEU A 138 6.28 -5.97 12.21
CA LEU A 138 7.54 -6.61 12.59
C LEU A 138 7.55 -6.95 14.08
N GLU A 139 7.22 -5.98 14.95
CA GLU A 139 7.16 -6.20 16.40
C GLU A 139 6.14 -7.29 16.77
N TYR A 140 4.98 -7.30 16.13
CA TYR A 140 3.96 -8.32 16.34
C TYR A 140 4.48 -9.73 16.02
N ILE A 141 5.16 -9.90 14.89
CA ILE A 141 5.78 -11.17 14.50
C ILE A 141 6.86 -11.58 15.52
N LEU A 142 7.73 -10.67 15.91
CA LEU A 142 8.81 -10.93 16.88
C LEU A 142 8.23 -11.39 18.22
N LYS A 143 7.22 -10.69 18.74
CA LYS A 143 6.54 -11.06 19.98
C LYS A 143 5.89 -12.44 19.90
N ASN A 144 5.23 -12.77 18.78
CA ASN A 144 4.61 -14.07 18.57
C ASN A 144 5.63 -15.21 18.50
N ASN A 145 6.88 -14.91 18.14
CA ASN A 145 8.00 -15.86 18.16
C ASN A 145 8.80 -15.83 19.45
N GLY A 146 8.30 -15.15 20.50
CA GLY A 146 8.93 -15.13 21.83
C GLY A 146 10.23 -14.30 21.88
N ILE A 147 10.36 -13.33 20.99
CA ILE A 147 11.50 -12.42 20.94
C ILE A 147 11.14 -11.12 21.66
N ASP A 148 11.93 -10.77 22.66
CA ASP A 148 11.82 -9.49 23.36
C ASP A 148 12.55 -8.39 22.61
N ILE A 149 11.80 -7.49 22.00
CA ILE A 149 12.33 -6.38 21.19
C ILE A 149 13.19 -5.38 21.98
N SER A 150 13.08 -5.38 23.31
CA SER A 150 13.84 -4.47 24.17
C SER A 150 15.21 -5.01 24.56
N THR A 151 15.42 -6.32 24.47
CA THR A 151 16.63 -7.00 24.98
C THR A 151 17.30 -7.92 23.99
N ASP A 152 16.53 -8.53 23.07
CA ASP A 152 17.04 -9.61 22.22
C ASP A 152 17.70 -9.11 20.92
N LEU A 153 17.35 -7.92 20.44
CA LEU A 153 17.84 -7.35 19.19
C LEU A 153 17.74 -5.82 19.19
N GLU A 154 18.30 -5.17 18.17
CA GLU A 154 18.16 -3.74 17.95
C GLU A 154 17.31 -3.46 16.71
N ILE A 155 16.25 -2.65 16.85
CA ILE A 155 15.45 -2.13 15.72
C ILE A 155 15.82 -0.67 15.51
N VAL A 156 16.43 -0.35 14.37
CA VAL A 156 16.71 1.03 13.96
C VAL A 156 15.43 1.64 13.38
N GLN A 157 14.92 2.70 14.02
CA GLN A 157 13.60 3.29 13.72
C GLN A 157 13.67 4.74 13.25
N ASN A 158 14.87 5.28 13.01
CA ASN A 158 15.13 6.68 12.67
C ASN A 158 15.56 6.91 11.22
N ILE A 159 15.39 5.90 10.36
CA ILE A 159 15.64 6.03 8.92
C ILE A 159 14.31 6.21 8.21
N ASP A 160 14.21 7.25 7.39
CA ASP A 160 13.01 7.56 6.63
C ASP A 160 12.64 6.40 5.70
N PHE A 161 11.34 6.22 5.54
CA PHE A 161 10.75 5.25 4.62
C PHE A 161 11.27 5.47 3.18
N GLY A 162 11.75 4.40 2.56
CA GLY A 162 12.38 4.46 1.21
C GLY A 162 13.89 4.73 1.23
N LEU A 163 14.50 5.01 2.39
CA LEU A 163 15.95 5.15 2.53
C LEU A 163 16.63 3.93 3.16
N THR A 164 15.84 3.03 3.73
CA THR A 164 16.34 1.83 4.42
C THR A 164 17.15 0.91 3.52
N GLY A 165 16.69 0.66 2.28
CA GLY A 165 17.40 -0.15 1.30
C GLY A 165 18.78 0.40 0.95
N GLY A 166 18.87 1.72 0.74
CA GLY A 166 20.17 2.39 0.50
C GLY A 166 21.11 2.34 1.71
N ALA A 167 20.58 2.55 2.91
CA ALA A 167 21.36 2.44 4.15
C ALA A 167 21.85 1.00 4.35
N PHE A 168 21.01 0.01 4.07
CA PHE A 168 21.37 -1.39 4.12
C PHE A 168 22.45 -1.74 3.08
N ALA A 169 22.28 -1.35 1.81
CA ALA A 169 23.30 -1.55 0.78
C ALA A 169 24.63 -0.88 1.14
N GLY A 170 24.58 0.27 1.83
CA GLY A 170 25.73 0.99 2.38
C GLY A 170 26.39 0.33 3.61
N GLY A 171 25.88 -0.80 4.09
CA GLY A 171 26.49 -1.58 5.16
C GLY A 171 25.85 -1.43 6.54
N GLN A 172 24.72 -0.72 6.68
CA GLN A 172 24.02 -0.59 7.96
C GLN A 172 23.11 -1.80 8.20
N GLY A 173 23.04 -2.27 9.44
CA GLY A 173 22.19 -3.36 9.88
C GLY A 173 22.60 -4.74 9.35
N ASP A 174 22.12 -5.78 10.00
CA ASP A 174 22.25 -7.18 9.56
C ASP A 174 21.08 -7.59 8.69
N PHE A 175 19.92 -6.99 8.96
CA PHE A 175 18.67 -7.17 8.24
C PHE A 175 18.01 -5.81 7.96
N THR A 176 17.16 -5.78 6.93
CA THR A 176 16.29 -4.64 6.64
C THR A 176 14.90 -5.12 6.26
N VAL A 177 13.90 -4.29 6.53
CA VAL A 177 12.51 -4.52 6.13
C VAL A 177 12.21 -3.65 4.93
N GLU A 178 11.93 -4.28 3.79
CA GLU A 178 11.77 -3.59 2.52
C GLU A 178 10.46 -3.93 1.82
N PHE A 179 9.89 -2.93 1.14
CA PHE A 179 8.84 -3.15 0.17
C PHE A 179 9.42 -3.41 -1.22
N GLU A 180 8.56 -3.85 -2.13
CA GLU A 180 8.92 -3.99 -3.53
C GLU A 180 8.71 -2.67 -4.32
N PRO A 181 9.60 -2.32 -5.25
CA PRO A 181 10.65 -3.17 -5.85
C PRO A 181 11.99 -3.22 -5.11
N HIS A 182 12.15 -2.54 -3.97
CA HIS A 182 13.45 -2.41 -3.30
C HIS A 182 14.01 -3.76 -2.80
N ALA A 183 13.17 -4.66 -2.28
CA ALA A 183 13.62 -5.98 -1.83
C ALA A 183 14.24 -6.77 -3.00
N THR A 184 13.55 -6.82 -4.15
CA THR A 184 14.07 -7.47 -5.36
C THR A 184 15.31 -6.76 -5.92
N ALA A 185 15.41 -5.44 -5.82
CA ALA A 185 16.60 -4.71 -6.26
C ALA A 185 17.84 -5.12 -5.44
N LEU A 186 17.74 -5.22 -4.13
CA LEU A 186 18.82 -5.71 -3.27
C LEU A 186 19.25 -7.14 -3.63
N GLU A 187 18.31 -8.03 -3.97
CA GLU A 187 18.61 -9.37 -4.45
C GLU A 187 19.37 -9.36 -5.78
N LYS A 188 18.91 -8.57 -6.75
CA LYS A 188 19.55 -8.44 -8.07
C LYS A 188 20.95 -7.85 -8.00
N GLU A 189 21.17 -6.92 -7.09
CA GLU A 189 22.47 -6.30 -6.83
C GLU A 189 23.42 -7.22 -6.04
N GLY A 190 22.90 -8.32 -5.49
CA GLY A 190 23.68 -9.24 -4.63
C GLY A 190 24.05 -8.63 -3.28
N THR A 191 23.36 -7.57 -2.84
CA THR A 191 23.59 -6.86 -1.58
C THR A 191 22.64 -7.30 -0.48
N GLY A 192 21.58 -8.04 -0.81
CA GLY A 192 20.61 -8.59 0.13
C GLY A 192 19.94 -9.85 -0.38
N TYR A 193 19.29 -10.57 0.52
CA TYR A 193 18.59 -11.83 0.25
C TYR A 193 17.26 -11.83 1.01
N VAL A 194 16.15 -11.95 0.30
CA VAL A 194 14.83 -12.07 0.92
C VAL A 194 14.72 -13.40 1.66
N VAL A 195 14.49 -13.36 2.98
CA VAL A 195 14.44 -14.55 3.83
C VAL A 195 13.06 -14.82 4.41
N ALA A 196 12.21 -13.82 4.53
CA ALA A 196 10.84 -13.98 5.02
C ALA A 196 9.89 -12.93 4.43
N SER A 197 8.60 -13.29 4.36
CA SER A 197 7.52 -12.35 4.07
C SER A 197 6.81 -11.99 5.37
N LEU A 198 6.81 -10.70 5.73
CA LEU A 198 6.04 -10.25 6.88
C LEU A 198 4.53 -10.47 6.66
N GLY A 199 4.06 -10.38 5.41
CA GLY A 199 2.67 -10.62 5.07
C GLY A 199 2.19 -12.04 5.29
N VAL A 200 3.06 -13.03 5.09
CA VAL A 200 2.77 -14.43 5.39
C VAL A 200 2.75 -14.64 6.90
N ASP A 201 3.78 -14.17 7.59
CA ASP A 201 4.00 -14.47 9.01
C ASP A 201 3.12 -13.66 9.96
N SER A 202 2.65 -12.47 9.56
CA SER A 202 1.68 -11.70 10.35
C SER A 202 0.22 -12.15 10.17
N GLY A 203 -0.09 -12.84 9.09
CA GLY A 203 -1.46 -13.17 8.73
C GLY A 203 -2.23 -11.98 8.15
N TYR A 204 -3.57 -12.03 8.23
CA TYR A 204 -4.44 -10.96 7.73
C TYR A 204 -4.49 -9.79 8.72
N VAL A 205 -4.26 -8.59 8.18
CA VAL A 205 -4.35 -7.32 8.90
C VAL A 205 -4.93 -6.26 7.94
N PRO A 206 -5.69 -5.25 8.40
CA PRO A 206 -6.16 -4.14 7.55
C PRO A 206 -5.00 -3.18 7.29
N TYR A 207 -4.06 -3.59 6.42
CA TYR A 207 -2.74 -2.96 6.32
C TYR A 207 -2.81 -1.55 5.75
N THR A 208 -3.33 -1.38 4.53
CA THR A 208 -3.51 -0.05 3.92
C THR A 208 -4.95 0.23 3.54
N ALA A 209 -5.37 1.46 3.82
CA ALA A 209 -6.71 1.94 3.55
C ALA A 209 -6.70 3.36 2.97
N TYR A 210 -7.75 3.67 2.22
CA TYR A 210 -8.05 5.01 1.74
C TYR A 210 -8.88 5.75 2.78
N SER A 211 -8.46 6.95 3.09
CA SER A 211 -9.10 7.83 4.07
C SER A 211 -9.43 9.17 3.46
N ALA A 212 -10.53 9.76 3.91
CA ALA A 212 -10.87 11.14 3.62
C ALA A 212 -11.42 11.80 4.89
N LYS A 213 -11.39 13.14 4.95
CA LYS A 213 -12.02 13.86 6.05
C LYS A 213 -13.53 13.58 6.08
N LYS A 214 -14.09 13.43 7.27
CA LYS A 214 -15.54 13.21 7.47
C LYS A 214 -16.39 14.24 6.73
N SER A 215 -15.98 15.52 6.79
CA SER A 215 -16.67 16.61 6.09
C SER A 215 -16.63 16.43 4.56
N TYR A 216 -15.50 15.96 4.02
CA TYR A 216 -15.34 15.73 2.58
C TYR A 216 -16.24 14.61 2.10
N ILE A 217 -16.26 13.47 2.81
CA ILE A 217 -17.14 12.33 2.51
C ILE A 217 -18.61 12.77 2.48
N ASN A 218 -19.03 13.51 3.51
CA ASN A 218 -20.43 13.97 3.61
C ASN A 218 -20.81 14.96 2.51
N LYS A 219 -19.88 15.79 2.07
CA LYS A 219 -20.12 16.81 1.03
C LYS A 219 -20.04 16.23 -0.38
N ASN A 220 -19.21 15.22 -0.61
CA ASN A 220 -18.89 14.68 -1.92
C ASN A 220 -19.09 13.14 -2.00
N PRO A 221 -20.25 12.59 -1.59
CA PRO A 221 -20.44 11.15 -1.53
C PRO A 221 -20.35 10.48 -2.91
N GLU A 222 -20.72 11.19 -3.99
CA GLU A 222 -20.62 10.67 -5.35
C GLU A 222 -19.17 10.53 -5.81
N ILE A 223 -18.28 11.44 -5.43
CA ILE A 223 -16.85 11.36 -5.73
C ILE A 223 -16.21 10.19 -4.98
N ILE A 224 -16.53 10.03 -3.70
CA ILE A 224 -16.06 8.91 -2.90
C ILE A 224 -16.55 7.58 -3.48
N GLN A 225 -17.79 7.50 -3.92
CA GLN A 225 -18.34 6.30 -4.57
C GLN A 225 -17.64 6.03 -5.91
N GLY A 226 -17.49 7.04 -6.78
CA GLY A 226 -16.79 6.92 -8.06
C GLY A 226 -15.34 6.50 -7.88
N PHE A 227 -14.63 7.11 -6.91
CA PHE A 227 -13.28 6.71 -6.55
C PHE A 227 -13.22 5.23 -6.13
N THR A 228 -14.14 4.80 -5.28
CA THR A 228 -14.22 3.40 -4.83
C THR A 228 -14.57 2.44 -5.97
N ASN A 229 -15.46 2.83 -6.89
CA ASN A 229 -15.79 2.04 -8.08
C ASN A 229 -14.56 1.84 -8.98
N ALA A 230 -13.78 2.89 -9.22
CA ALA A 230 -12.55 2.82 -10.00
C ALA A 230 -11.52 1.86 -9.38
N LEU A 231 -11.33 1.94 -8.07
CA LEU A 231 -10.46 1.03 -7.33
C LEU A 231 -10.95 -0.42 -7.38
N GLN A 232 -12.26 -0.65 -7.24
CA GLN A 232 -12.85 -1.99 -7.32
C GLN A 232 -12.56 -2.64 -8.68
N ARG A 233 -12.69 -1.87 -9.76
CA ARG A 233 -12.31 -2.34 -11.11
C ARG A 233 -10.82 -2.66 -11.20
N GLY A 234 -9.94 -1.87 -10.58
CA GLY A 234 -8.50 -2.15 -10.49
C GLY A 234 -8.20 -3.44 -9.73
N MET A 235 -8.92 -3.70 -8.63
CA MET A 235 -8.83 -4.96 -7.88
C MET A 235 -9.28 -6.16 -8.73
N GLU A 236 -10.41 -6.03 -9.41
CA GLU A 236 -10.94 -7.08 -10.31
C GLU A 236 -9.97 -7.37 -11.44
N TYR A 237 -9.35 -6.33 -12.03
CA TYR A 237 -8.34 -6.50 -13.06
C TYR A 237 -7.17 -7.33 -12.55
N VAL A 238 -6.58 -6.96 -11.41
CA VAL A 238 -5.42 -7.65 -10.83
C VAL A 238 -5.78 -9.09 -10.42
N ASN A 239 -6.97 -9.31 -9.88
CA ASN A 239 -7.41 -10.65 -9.47
C ASN A 239 -7.72 -11.58 -10.66
N SER A 240 -8.04 -11.05 -11.85
CA SER A 240 -8.46 -11.83 -13.01
C SER A 240 -7.42 -11.97 -14.12
N HIS A 241 -6.31 -11.22 -14.07
CA HIS A 241 -5.28 -11.22 -15.11
C HIS A 241 -3.98 -11.87 -14.65
N SER A 242 -3.15 -12.27 -15.61
CA SER A 242 -1.81 -12.79 -15.32
C SER A 242 -0.89 -11.72 -14.77
N SER A 243 0.15 -12.13 -14.04
CA SER A 243 1.14 -11.21 -13.49
C SER A 243 1.89 -10.44 -14.59
N GLU A 244 2.08 -11.05 -15.76
CA GLU A 244 2.70 -10.44 -16.95
C GLU A 244 1.78 -9.34 -17.55
N ASP A 245 0.48 -9.58 -17.62
CA ASP A 245 -0.47 -8.58 -18.14
C ASP A 245 -0.63 -7.41 -17.17
N ILE A 246 -0.67 -7.67 -15.88
CA ILE A 246 -0.66 -6.64 -14.85
C ILE A 246 0.61 -5.80 -14.95
N ALA A 247 1.78 -6.46 -15.07
CA ALA A 247 3.07 -5.77 -15.19
C ALA A 247 3.11 -4.82 -16.37
N LYS A 248 2.61 -5.23 -17.54
CA LYS A 248 2.53 -4.36 -18.74
C LYS A 248 1.68 -3.12 -18.50
N VAL A 249 0.57 -3.26 -17.77
CA VAL A 249 -0.33 -2.14 -17.48
C VAL A 249 0.31 -1.16 -16.51
N ILE A 250 0.92 -1.64 -15.42
CA ILE A 250 1.45 -0.76 -14.37
C ILE A 250 2.90 -0.30 -14.62
N ALA A 251 3.60 -0.84 -15.65
CA ALA A 251 4.97 -0.46 -15.98
C ALA A 251 5.22 1.04 -16.12
N PRO A 252 4.31 1.87 -16.66
CA PRO A 252 4.51 3.31 -16.71
C PRO A 252 4.70 3.98 -15.35
N GLN A 253 4.18 3.37 -14.28
CA GLN A 253 4.36 3.85 -12.92
C GLN A 253 5.74 3.51 -12.34
N PHE A 254 6.46 2.55 -12.92
CA PHE A 254 7.75 2.04 -12.43
C PHE A 254 8.82 2.04 -13.54
N PRO A 255 9.21 3.22 -14.05
CA PRO A 255 10.10 3.34 -15.21
C PRO A 255 11.51 2.76 -14.99
N ASP A 256 11.93 2.65 -13.73
CA ASP A 256 13.24 2.12 -13.34
C ASP A 256 13.25 0.60 -13.11
N THR A 257 12.09 -0.06 -13.27
CA THR A 257 11.93 -1.51 -13.08
C THR A 257 11.42 -2.16 -14.37
N ASP A 258 12.15 -3.15 -14.88
CA ASP A 258 11.73 -3.87 -16.09
C ASP A 258 10.43 -4.67 -15.87
N ALA A 259 9.65 -4.86 -16.94
CA ALA A 259 8.34 -5.50 -16.86
C ALA A 259 8.39 -6.94 -16.34
N ASP A 260 9.46 -7.69 -16.66
CA ASP A 260 9.61 -9.06 -16.18
C ASP A 260 9.82 -9.08 -14.66
N THR A 261 10.58 -8.13 -14.14
CA THR A 261 10.75 -7.94 -12.69
C THR A 261 9.44 -7.55 -12.02
N ILE A 262 8.68 -6.62 -12.61
CA ILE A 262 7.35 -6.25 -12.09
C ILE A 262 6.44 -7.47 -12.06
N ALA A 263 6.43 -8.33 -13.09
CA ALA A 263 5.63 -9.54 -13.12
C ALA A 263 5.98 -10.51 -12.00
N VAL A 264 7.27 -10.73 -11.74
CA VAL A 264 7.74 -11.56 -10.61
C VAL A 264 7.25 -11.02 -9.28
N ILE A 265 7.33 -9.72 -9.09
CA ILE A 265 6.88 -9.04 -7.85
C ILE A 265 5.36 -9.15 -7.70
N VAL A 266 4.60 -8.90 -8.76
CA VAL A 266 3.14 -9.06 -8.76
C VAL A 266 2.75 -10.48 -8.39
N GLU A 267 3.43 -11.49 -8.96
CA GLU A 267 3.18 -12.90 -8.64
C GLU A 267 3.49 -13.20 -7.16
N ARG A 268 4.55 -12.63 -6.61
CA ARG A 268 4.90 -12.75 -5.19
C ARG A 268 3.77 -12.21 -4.31
N TYR A 269 3.21 -11.05 -4.63
CA TYR A 269 2.08 -10.47 -3.89
C TYR A 269 0.76 -11.24 -4.10
N LYS A 270 0.49 -11.75 -5.28
CA LYS A 270 -0.68 -12.60 -5.53
C LYS A 270 -0.60 -13.91 -4.74
N SER A 271 0.55 -14.57 -4.75
CA SER A 271 0.75 -15.86 -4.08
C SER A 271 0.60 -15.80 -2.58
N GLN A 272 0.83 -14.66 -1.96
CA GLN A 272 0.59 -14.44 -0.52
C GLN A 272 -0.79 -13.86 -0.20
N ASP A 273 -1.70 -13.74 -1.18
CA ASP A 273 -3.05 -13.21 -0.99
C ASP A 273 -3.07 -11.79 -0.42
N THR A 274 -2.23 -10.92 -0.99
CA THR A 274 -2.03 -9.55 -0.52
C THR A 274 -3.26 -8.68 -0.67
N TRP A 275 -3.96 -8.82 -1.80
CA TRP A 275 -5.08 -7.95 -2.18
C TRP A 275 -6.41 -8.64 -1.92
N LYS A 276 -7.35 -7.87 -1.40
CA LYS A 276 -8.73 -8.32 -1.18
C LYS A 276 -9.48 -8.54 -2.50
N ASN A 277 -10.62 -9.22 -2.41
CA ASN A 277 -11.54 -9.31 -3.55
C ASN A 277 -12.51 -8.11 -3.62
N ASP A 278 -12.70 -7.43 -2.51
CA ASP A 278 -13.50 -6.23 -2.37
C ASP A 278 -12.77 -5.18 -1.52
N LEU A 279 -13.26 -3.94 -1.53
CA LEU A 279 -12.68 -2.82 -0.80
C LEU A 279 -13.31 -2.59 0.58
N VAL A 280 -14.15 -3.51 1.06
CA VAL A 280 -14.84 -3.34 2.34
C VAL A 280 -13.84 -3.29 3.50
N PHE A 281 -13.85 -2.19 4.25
CA PHE A 281 -13.11 -2.04 5.49
C PHE A 281 -14.02 -2.51 6.64
N SER A 282 -13.85 -3.76 7.08
CA SER A 282 -14.77 -4.36 8.06
C SER A 282 -14.48 -3.90 9.49
N LYS A 283 -15.53 -3.92 10.32
CA LYS A 283 -15.41 -3.64 11.75
C LYS A 283 -14.49 -4.65 12.44
N GLU A 284 -14.57 -5.91 12.05
CA GLU A 284 -13.76 -7.01 12.58
C GLU A 284 -12.27 -6.74 12.31
N SER A 285 -11.92 -6.35 11.07
CA SER A 285 -10.54 -5.98 10.71
C SER A 285 -10.03 -4.81 11.54
N PHE A 286 -10.87 -3.79 11.73
CA PHE A 286 -10.49 -2.62 12.52
C PHE A 286 -10.33 -2.93 14.01
N THR A 287 -11.17 -3.82 14.54
CA THR A 287 -11.05 -4.28 15.94
C THR A 287 -9.75 -5.08 16.17
N LEU A 288 -9.30 -5.82 15.17
CA LEU A 288 -8.02 -6.54 15.25
C LEU A 288 -6.82 -5.57 15.36
N LEU A 289 -6.93 -4.40 14.73
CA LEU A 289 -5.88 -3.38 14.74
C LEU A 289 -5.80 -2.63 16.08
N GLN A 290 -6.91 -2.47 16.79
CA GLN A 290 -7.00 -1.77 18.09
C GLN A 290 -6.48 -2.62 19.27
#